data_31c84142ff05ad82694585f984fac9a3
#
_entry.id   31c84142ff05ad82694585f984fac9a3
#
_cell.length_a   1.000
_cell.length_b   1.000
_cell.length_c   1.000
_cell.angle_alpha   90.00
_cell.angle_beta   90.00
_cell.angle_gamma   90.00
#
_symmetry.space_group_name_H-M   'P 1'
#
loop_
_entity.id
_entity.type
_entity.pdbx_description
1 polymer ?
#
loop_
_entity_poly.entity_id
_entity_poly.type
_entity_poly.pdbx_seq_one_letter_code
_entity_poly.pdbx_strand_id
1 'polypeptide(L)'
;MYLLGYDIGSSSVKASLVNAETGKCVSSAFFPKTEAAIMAARPGWAEQDPQNWWENLKLSTQAVMAGSGIGPDGIAAIGISYQMHGLVCVDKGQNVLRPAIIWCDSRAVPYGQKAFEALGETQCLSHLLNSPGNFTASKLAWIKENEPAVYERIYKIMLPGDYIAMKLTGDICTTVSGLSEGMFWDFQANDVAGFLMDYYGFDRSLIADIKPTFGEQGRVNAWAAKDLGLKEGIPVTYRAGDQPN
;
A
#
# COMPACT_ATOMS: atom_id res chain seq x y z
N MET A 1 0.42 21.81 17.15
CA MET A 1 0.39 20.36 16.88
C MET A 1 0.41 20.13 15.38
N TYR A 2 1.17 19.16 14.87
CA TYR A 2 1.37 18.95 13.43
C TYR A 2 1.02 17.53 13.02
N LEU A 3 0.57 17.37 11.78
CA LEU A 3 0.29 16.10 11.14
C LEU A 3 1.30 15.89 10.00
N LEU A 4 1.86 14.71 9.91
CA LEU A 4 2.78 14.32 8.84
C LEU A 4 2.04 13.43 7.85
N GLY A 5 1.85 13.94 6.63
CA GLY A 5 1.23 13.21 5.53
C GLY A 5 2.27 12.68 4.55
N TYR A 6 2.11 11.43 4.12
CA TYR A 6 2.89 10.83 3.04
C TYR A 6 2.01 10.56 1.83
N ASP A 7 2.58 10.73 0.65
CA ASP A 7 2.01 10.31 -0.63
C ASP A 7 3.04 9.42 -1.35
N ILE A 8 2.73 8.13 -1.41
CA ILE A 8 3.63 7.10 -1.97
C ILE A 8 3.27 6.90 -3.44
N GLY A 9 3.72 7.82 -4.28
CA GLY A 9 3.50 7.73 -5.72
C GLY A 9 4.52 6.84 -6.44
N SER A 10 4.21 6.47 -7.68
CA SER A 10 5.13 5.73 -8.56
C SER A 10 6.28 6.59 -9.10
N SER A 11 6.06 7.90 -9.27
CA SER A 11 7.09 8.83 -9.75
C SER A 11 7.97 9.35 -8.61
N SER A 12 7.38 9.55 -7.43
CA SER A 12 8.07 10.09 -6.25
C SER A 12 7.29 9.81 -4.98
N VAL A 13 7.97 9.87 -3.85
CA VAL A 13 7.36 9.88 -2.52
C VAL A 13 7.40 11.29 -1.98
N LYS A 14 6.25 11.82 -1.58
CA LYS A 14 6.08 13.15 -0.99
C LYS A 14 5.84 13.05 0.51
N ALA A 15 6.41 13.98 1.26
CA ALA A 15 6.07 14.23 2.65
C ALA A 15 5.58 15.68 2.80
N SER A 16 4.58 15.88 3.64
CA SER A 16 4.02 17.21 3.94
C SER A 16 3.72 17.32 5.42
N LEU A 17 4.15 18.41 6.04
CA LEU A 17 3.86 18.74 7.44
C LEU A 17 2.77 19.80 7.49
N VAL A 18 1.65 19.49 8.14
CA VAL A 18 0.47 20.34 8.21
C VAL A 18 0.24 20.75 9.66
N ASN A 19 -0.01 22.04 9.90
CA ASN A 19 -0.48 22.51 11.20
C ASN A 19 -1.94 22.07 11.40
N ALA A 20 -2.20 21.27 12.44
CA ALA A 20 -3.49 20.66 12.70
C ALA A 20 -4.61 21.66 13.06
N GLU A 21 -4.26 22.85 13.54
CA GLU A 21 -5.23 23.88 13.95
C GLU A 21 -5.66 24.74 12.76
N THR A 22 -4.71 25.03 11.86
CA THR A 22 -4.95 25.97 10.75
C THR A 22 -5.17 25.27 9.41
N GLY A 23 -4.87 23.98 9.29
CA GLY A 23 -4.88 23.21 8.05
C GLY A 23 -3.78 23.63 7.04
N LYS A 24 -2.88 24.53 7.43
CA LYS A 24 -1.85 25.04 6.52
C LYS A 24 -0.66 24.09 6.43
N CYS A 25 -0.22 23.82 5.21
CA CYS A 25 1.05 23.15 4.96
C CYS A 25 2.21 24.06 5.39
N VAL A 26 3.06 23.55 6.29
CA VAL A 26 4.22 24.27 6.83
C VAL A 26 5.46 23.98 6.02
N SER A 27 5.64 22.72 5.59
CA SER A 27 6.78 22.27 4.82
C SER A 27 6.36 21.06 3.97
N SER A 28 6.89 20.96 2.76
CA SER A 28 6.67 19.82 1.88
C SER A 28 7.94 19.53 1.09
N ALA A 29 8.21 18.24 0.88
CA ALA A 29 9.33 17.78 0.07
C ALA A 29 8.95 16.47 -0.62
N PHE A 30 9.63 16.16 -1.73
CA PHE A 30 9.47 14.90 -2.44
C PHE A 30 10.82 14.38 -2.94
N PHE A 31 10.93 13.08 -3.06
CA PHE A 31 12.09 12.39 -3.64
C PHE A 31 11.64 11.16 -4.43
N PRO A 32 12.39 10.76 -5.48
CA PRO A 32 13.55 11.47 -6.01
C PRO A 32 13.17 12.79 -6.69
N LYS A 33 14.14 13.64 -7.02
CA LYS A 33 13.90 14.92 -7.73
C LYS A 33 13.68 14.73 -9.23
N THR A 34 14.01 13.58 -9.74
CA THR A 34 13.64 13.06 -11.07
C THR A 34 12.64 11.92 -10.86
N GLU A 35 11.91 11.52 -11.90
CA GLU A 35 10.99 10.39 -11.80
C GLU A 35 11.69 9.12 -11.34
N ALA A 36 11.09 8.40 -10.40
CA ALA A 36 11.59 7.11 -9.95
C ALA A 36 11.51 6.09 -11.10
N ALA A 37 12.52 5.24 -11.19
CA ALA A 37 12.60 4.24 -12.24
C ALA A 37 11.47 3.19 -12.08
N ILE A 38 10.87 2.84 -13.21
CA ILE A 38 9.96 1.70 -13.34
C ILE A 38 10.71 0.62 -14.12
N MET A 39 10.75 -0.59 -13.57
CA MET A 39 11.30 -1.76 -14.24
C MET A 39 10.27 -2.33 -15.20
N ALA A 40 10.56 -2.34 -16.49
CA ALA A 40 9.70 -2.84 -17.55
C ALA A 40 10.44 -3.92 -18.36
N ALA A 41 10.59 -5.11 -17.78
CA ALA A 41 11.31 -6.22 -18.41
C ALA A 41 10.64 -6.75 -19.69
N ARG A 42 9.34 -6.50 -19.86
CA ARG A 42 8.53 -6.86 -21.04
C ARG A 42 7.52 -5.75 -21.33
N PRO A 43 7.02 -5.64 -22.56
CA PRO A 43 5.92 -4.71 -22.87
C PRO A 43 4.71 -4.95 -21.95
N GLY A 44 4.17 -3.89 -21.38
CA GLY A 44 3.03 -3.94 -20.47
C GLY A 44 3.39 -4.34 -19.02
N TRP A 45 4.64 -4.63 -18.71
CA TRP A 45 5.09 -4.86 -17.34
C TRP A 45 5.56 -3.57 -16.69
N ALA A 46 5.23 -3.42 -15.41
CA ALA A 46 5.68 -2.28 -14.61
C ALA A 46 5.88 -2.71 -13.16
N GLU A 47 7.12 -2.65 -12.69
CA GLU A 47 7.51 -3.05 -11.36
C GLU A 47 8.37 -1.98 -10.68
N GLN A 48 8.31 -1.92 -9.35
CA GLN A 48 9.19 -1.10 -8.54
C GLN A 48 9.68 -1.89 -7.31
N ASP A 49 10.90 -1.59 -6.87
CA ASP A 49 11.38 -2.11 -5.60
C ASP A 49 10.75 -1.29 -4.45
N PRO A 50 9.96 -1.91 -3.55
CA PRO A 50 9.37 -1.22 -2.40
C PRO A 50 10.39 -0.58 -1.46
N GLN A 51 11.64 -1.07 -1.42
CA GLN A 51 12.69 -0.44 -0.63
C GLN A 51 13.02 0.97 -1.14
N ASN A 52 12.91 1.22 -2.45
CA ASN A 52 13.10 2.57 -2.99
C ASN A 52 12.02 3.55 -2.50
N TRP A 53 10.79 3.08 -2.27
CA TRP A 53 9.75 3.94 -1.67
C TRP A 53 10.13 4.34 -0.24
N TRP A 54 10.68 3.39 0.54
CA TRP A 54 11.14 3.68 1.90
C TRP A 54 12.29 4.68 1.92
N GLU A 55 13.30 4.51 1.06
CA GLU A 55 14.43 5.44 0.98
C GLU A 55 13.98 6.86 0.57
N ASN A 56 13.07 6.96 -0.40
CA ASN A 56 12.53 8.25 -0.81
C ASN A 56 11.64 8.87 0.26
N LEU A 57 10.88 8.07 1.03
CA LEU A 57 10.13 8.53 2.19
C LEU A 57 11.06 9.09 3.26
N LYS A 58 12.16 8.42 3.54
CA LYS A 58 13.20 8.88 4.47
C LYS A 58 13.76 10.23 4.05
N LEU A 59 14.20 10.37 2.81
CA LEU A 59 14.73 11.62 2.28
C LEU A 59 13.69 12.75 2.35
N SER A 60 12.44 12.45 2.01
CA SER A 60 11.34 13.42 2.06
C SER A 60 11.04 13.85 3.49
N THR A 61 11.04 12.92 4.44
CA THR A 61 10.84 13.20 5.87
C THR A 61 11.94 14.10 6.42
N GLN A 62 13.20 13.76 6.16
CA GLN A 62 14.34 14.54 6.61
C GLN A 62 14.30 15.98 6.06
N ALA A 63 13.98 16.13 4.77
CA ALA A 63 13.87 17.45 4.14
C ALA A 63 12.72 18.28 4.74
N VAL A 64 11.57 17.67 4.98
CA VAL A 64 10.41 18.35 5.60
C VAL A 64 10.72 18.79 7.03
N MET A 65 11.33 17.92 7.83
CA MET A 65 11.69 18.23 9.20
C MET A 65 12.72 19.37 9.27
N ALA A 66 13.77 19.29 8.45
CA ALA A 66 14.77 20.36 8.38
C ALA A 66 14.20 21.69 7.88
N GLY A 67 13.32 21.67 6.88
CA GLY A 67 12.71 22.87 6.31
C GLY A 67 11.66 23.55 7.20
N SER A 68 11.01 22.77 8.09
CA SER A 68 9.98 23.29 9.00
C SER A 68 10.52 23.90 10.29
N GLY A 69 11.71 23.47 10.72
CA GLY A 69 12.23 23.80 12.05
C GLY A 69 11.45 23.19 13.22
N ILE A 70 10.49 22.29 12.94
CA ILE A 70 9.67 21.62 13.95
C ILE A 70 10.39 20.37 14.44
N GLY A 71 10.51 20.24 15.76
CA GLY A 71 11.06 19.03 16.37
C GLY A 71 10.10 17.82 16.26
N PRO A 72 10.63 16.57 16.32
CA PRO A 72 9.82 15.35 16.18
C PRO A 72 8.72 15.21 17.24
N ASP A 73 8.86 15.84 18.41
CA ASP A 73 7.84 15.89 19.46
C ASP A 73 6.57 16.67 19.05
N GLY A 74 6.67 17.53 18.03
CA GLY A 74 5.55 18.31 17.52
C GLY A 74 4.59 17.51 16.64
N ILE A 75 4.96 16.29 16.18
CA ILE A 75 4.15 15.46 15.28
C ILE A 75 3.18 14.63 16.11
N ALA A 76 1.89 14.82 15.85
CA ALA A 76 0.82 14.14 16.58
C ALA A 76 0.35 12.84 15.91
N ALA A 77 0.38 12.76 14.58
CA ALA A 77 -0.06 11.60 13.84
C ALA A 77 0.54 11.57 12.42
N ILE A 78 0.51 10.39 11.82
CA ILE A 78 0.91 10.13 10.43
C ILE A 78 -0.30 9.63 9.64
N GLY A 79 -0.47 10.17 8.41
CA GLY A 79 -1.40 9.66 7.40
C GLY A 79 -0.64 9.25 6.14
N ILE A 80 -1.15 8.24 5.43
CA ILE A 80 -0.52 7.68 4.23
C ILE A 80 -1.54 7.64 3.09
N SER A 81 -1.23 8.34 2.00
CA SER A 81 -1.80 8.17 0.67
C SER A 81 -0.82 7.38 -0.19
N TYR A 82 -1.31 6.58 -1.13
CA TYR A 82 -0.41 5.74 -1.93
C TYR A 82 -0.99 5.39 -3.30
N GLN A 83 -0.11 5.11 -4.28
CA GLN A 83 -0.49 4.57 -5.58
C GLN A 83 -1.33 3.31 -5.42
N MET A 84 -2.52 3.28 -6.03
CA MET A 84 -3.49 2.20 -5.87
C MET A 84 -3.08 0.91 -6.59
N HIS A 85 -3.74 -0.20 -6.25
CA HIS A 85 -3.72 -1.48 -6.96
C HIS A 85 -2.37 -2.18 -7.07
N GLY A 86 -1.33 -1.67 -6.41
CA GLY A 86 -0.03 -2.33 -6.35
C GLY A 86 -0.09 -3.64 -5.54
N LEU A 87 0.80 -4.58 -5.85
CA LEU A 87 0.95 -5.82 -5.09
C LEU A 87 2.37 -5.94 -4.56
N VAL A 88 2.52 -5.92 -3.25
CA VAL A 88 3.74 -6.27 -2.51
C VAL A 88 3.53 -7.61 -1.82
N CYS A 89 4.49 -8.52 -1.94
CA CYS A 89 4.46 -9.83 -1.30
C CYS A 89 5.60 -9.91 -0.28
N VAL A 90 5.28 -10.27 0.96
CA VAL A 90 6.29 -10.41 2.04
C VAL A 90 6.28 -11.81 2.66
N ASP A 91 7.46 -12.24 3.15
CA ASP A 91 7.61 -13.44 3.94
C ASP A 91 7.33 -13.20 5.44
N LYS A 92 7.43 -14.25 6.27
CA LYS A 92 7.25 -14.16 7.73
C LYS A 92 8.27 -13.25 8.43
N GLY A 93 9.40 -13.01 7.79
CA GLY A 93 10.43 -12.07 8.28
C GLY A 93 10.19 -10.64 7.81
N GLN A 94 9.04 -10.35 7.16
CA GLN A 94 8.70 -9.05 6.55
C GLN A 94 9.64 -8.65 5.39
N ASN A 95 10.36 -9.62 4.82
CA ASN A 95 11.19 -9.36 3.65
C ASN A 95 10.34 -9.38 2.38
N VAL A 96 10.58 -8.42 1.50
CA VAL A 96 9.97 -8.37 0.17
C VAL A 96 10.49 -9.54 -0.67
N LEU A 97 9.58 -10.32 -1.25
CA LEU A 97 9.92 -11.53 -2.00
C LEU A 97 10.27 -11.26 -3.47
N ARG A 98 9.77 -10.16 -4.00
CA ARG A 98 9.97 -9.72 -5.39
C ARG A 98 9.65 -8.23 -5.54
N PRO A 99 10.08 -7.55 -6.62
CA PRO A 99 9.61 -6.20 -6.93
C PRO A 99 8.07 -6.13 -6.98
N ALA A 100 7.50 -5.05 -6.49
CA ALA A 100 6.05 -4.85 -6.51
C ALA A 100 5.54 -4.69 -7.93
N ILE A 101 4.45 -5.38 -8.27
CA ILE A 101 3.70 -5.13 -9.51
C ILE A 101 2.84 -3.90 -9.27
N ILE A 102 3.15 -2.78 -9.95
CA ILE A 102 2.48 -1.50 -9.70
C ILE A 102 1.21 -1.30 -10.57
N TRP A 103 0.51 -0.20 -10.35
CA TRP A 103 -0.81 0.07 -10.93
C TRP A 103 -0.87 0.04 -12.47
N CYS A 104 0.16 0.53 -13.16
CA CYS A 104 0.21 0.61 -14.62
C CYS A 104 0.68 -0.70 -15.31
N ASP A 105 0.97 -1.75 -14.55
CA ASP A 105 1.27 -3.08 -15.10
C ASP A 105 0.01 -3.72 -15.65
N SER A 106 0.08 -4.33 -16.82
CA SER A 106 -1.07 -4.94 -17.50
C SER A 106 -1.04 -6.47 -17.58
N ARG A 107 -0.02 -7.13 -16.99
CA ARG A 107 0.14 -8.60 -17.08
C ARG A 107 -1.03 -9.38 -16.48
N ALA A 108 -1.74 -8.81 -15.52
CA ALA A 108 -2.84 -9.45 -14.82
C ALA A 108 -4.21 -9.25 -15.47
N VAL A 109 -4.33 -8.42 -16.50
CA VAL A 109 -5.59 -8.15 -17.22
C VAL A 109 -6.31 -9.44 -17.64
N PRO A 110 -5.65 -10.45 -18.26
CA PRO A 110 -6.33 -11.69 -18.65
C PRO A 110 -6.90 -12.50 -17.47
N TYR A 111 -6.26 -12.40 -16.29
CA TYR A 111 -6.74 -13.08 -15.07
C TYR A 111 -8.01 -12.45 -14.54
N GLY A 112 -8.06 -11.12 -14.47
CA GLY A 112 -9.26 -10.41 -14.07
C GLY A 112 -10.42 -10.58 -15.04
N GLN A 113 -10.15 -10.60 -16.36
CA GLN A 113 -11.17 -10.85 -17.37
C GLN A 113 -11.76 -12.26 -17.24
N LYS A 114 -10.94 -13.29 -17.11
CA LYS A 114 -11.39 -14.67 -16.90
C LYS A 114 -12.23 -14.81 -15.62
N ALA A 115 -11.82 -14.15 -14.53
CA ALA A 115 -12.59 -14.16 -13.29
C ALA A 115 -13.96 -13.48 -13.48
N PHE A 116 -14.01 -12.34 -14.14
CA PHE A 116 -15.26 -11.63 -14.42
C PHE A 116 -16.24 -12.45 -15.27
N GLU A 117 -15.73 -13.12 -16.30
CA GLU A 117 -16.54 -14.02 -17.15
C GLU A 117 -17.04 -15.24 -16.38
N ALA A 118 -16.20 -15.85 -15.54
CA ALA A 118 -16.53 -17.08 -14.80
C ALA A 118 -17.48 -16.83 -13.62
N LEU A 119 -17.29 -15.74 -12.87
CA LEU A 119 -18.11 -15.37 -11.71
C LEU A 119 -19.41 -14.67 -12.11
N GLY A 120 -19.40 -14.02 -13.28
CA GLY A 120 -20.51 -13.27 -13.83
C GLY A 120 -20.55 -11.80 -13.38
N GLU A 121 -20.99 -10.97 -14.30
CA GLU A 121 -21.06 -9.51 -14.13
C GLU A 121 -21.87 -9.09 -12.90
N THR A 122 -23.07 -9.68 -12.74
CA THR A 122 -23.95 -9.33 -11.62
C THR A 122 -23.29 -9.57 -10.26
N GLN A 123 -22.61 -10.71 -10.07
CA GLN A 123 -21.92 -11.00 -8.84
C GLN A 123 -20.75 -10.05 -8.60
N CYS A 124 -19.90 -9.86 -9.59
CA CYS A 124 -18.75 -8.96 -9.45
C CYS A 124 -19.18 -7.53 -9.14
N LEU A 125 -20.11 -6.97 -9.93
CA LEU A 125 -20.51 -5.57 -9.76
C LEU A 125 -21.31 -5.33 -8.47
N SER A 126 -22.11 -6.29 -7.99
CA SER A 126 -22.86 -6.13 -6.74
C SER A 126 -22.03 -6.34 -5.48
N HIS A 127 -21.02 -7.19 -5.52
CA HIS A 127 -20.20 -7.54 -4.35
C HIS A 127 -18.87 -6.77 -4.29
N LEU A 128 -18.17 -6.61 -5.43
CA LEU A 128 -16.88 -5.92 -5.49
C LEU A 128 -17.00 -4.47 -5.94
N LEU A 129 -18.16 -4.05 -6.44
CA LEU A 129 -18.47 -2.75 -7.07
C LEU A 129 -17.64 -2.49 -8.34
N ASN A 130 -16.94 -3.49 -8.84
CA ASN A 130 -16.13 -3.43 -10.05
C ASN A 130 -15.86 -4.84 -10.61
N SER A 131 -15.31 -4.92 -11.83
CA SER A 131 -14.72 -6.16 -12.33
C SER A 131 -13.39 -6.45 -11.62
N PRO A 132 -12.95 -7.72 -11.51
CA PRO A 132 -11.62 -8.05 -10.96
C PRO A 132 -10.43 -7.43 -11.72
N GLY A 133 -10.61 -7.10 -13.00
CA GLY A 133 -9.73 -6.28 -13.83
C GLY A 133 -8.23 -6.51 -13.65
N ASN A 134 -7.48 -5.42 -13.63
CA ASN A 134 -6.02 -5.42 -13.42
C ASN A 134 -5.66 -5.00 -12.00
N PHE A 135 -6.41 -5.48 -11.01
CA PHE A 135 -6.23 -5.11 -9.61
C PHE A 135 -5.34 -6.11 -8.85
N THR A 136 -5.13 -5.86 -7.58
CA THR A 136 -4.19 -6.61 -6.72
C THR A 136 -4.49 -8.10 -6.69
N ALA A 137 -5.76 -8.52 -6.63
CA ALA A 137 -6.16 -9.91 -6.64
C ALA A 137 -5.73 -10.62 -7.94
N SER A 138 -5.95 -9.99 -9.09
CA SER A 138 -5.56 -10.56 -10.39
C SER A 138 -4.03 -10.62 -10.55
N LYS A 139 -3.29 -9.66 -9.97
CA LYS A 139 -1.82 -9.70 -9.93
C LYS A 139 -1.31 -10.85 -9.07
N LEU A 140 -1.97 -11.15 -7.96
CA LEU A 140 -1.66 -12.31 -7.13
C LEU A 140 -1.93 -13.62 -7.87
N ALA A 141 -3.03 -13.70 -8.65
CA ALA A 141 -3.31 -14.86 -9.49
C ALA A 141 -2.23 -15.10 -10.53
N TRP A 142 -1.72 -14.01 -11.14
CA TRP A 142 -0.59 -14.10 -12.05
C TRP A 142 0.68 -14.65 -11.36
N ILE A 143 1.01 -14.18 -10.15
CA ILE A 143 2.17 -14.70 -9.39
C ILE A 143 1.98 -16.17 -9.06
N LYS A 144 0.78 -16.59 -8.64
CA LYS A 144 0.49 -17.99 -8.31
C LYS A 144 0.77 -18.93 -9.48
N GLU A 145 0.41 -18.52 -10.70
CA GLU A 145 0.60 -19.34 -11.89
C GLU A 145 2.02 -19.27 -12.46
N ASN A 146 2.63 -18.07 -12.49
CA ASN A 146 3.88 -17.83 -13.22
C ASN A 146 5.13 -17.84 -12.31
N GLU A 147 4.96 -17.61 -11.01
CA GLU A 147 6.04 -17.60 -10.02
C GLU A 147 5.67 -18.45 -8.78
N PRO A 148 5.34 -19.76 -8.95
CA PRO A 148 4.84 -20.59 -7.84
C PRO A 148 5.81 -20.67 -6.66
N ALA A 149 7.12 -20.69 -6.90
CA ALA A 149 8.13 -20.68 -5.83
C ALA A 149 8.14 -19.38 -5.01
N VAL A 150 7.72 -18.24 -5.59
CA VAL A 150 7.49 -17.00 -4.85
C VAL A 150 6.19 -17.08 -4.08
N TYR A 151 5.11 -17.55 -4.74
CA TYR A 151 3.78 -17.67 -4.14
C TYR A 151 3.77 -18.52 -2.87
N GLU A 152 4.44 -19.66 -2.86
CA GLU A 152 4.55 -20.57 -1.72
C GLU A 152 5.24 -19.95 -0.48
N ARG A 153 6.05 -18.90 -0.69
CA ARG A 153 6.76 -18.19 0.37
C ARG A 153 5.99 -16.99 0.90
N ILE A 154 4.88 -16.59 0.26
CA ILE A 154 4.11 -15.42 0.68
C ILE A 154 3.48 -15.71 2.04
N TYR A 155 3.84 -14.89 3.01
CA TYR A 155 3.16 -14.85 4.30
C TYR A 155 1.96 -13.92 4.26
N LYS A 156 2.13 -12.71 3.72
CA LYS A 156 1.06 -11.73 3.52
C LYS A 156 1.24 -10.98 2.21
N ILE A 157 0.09 -10.61 1.63
CA ILE A 157 0.03 -9.64 0.54
C ILE A 157 -0.26 -8.26 1.10
N MET A 158 0.22 -7.23 0.41
CA MET A 158 0.12 -5.84 0.84
C MET A 158 -0.09 -4.92 -0.35
N LEU A 159 -0.80 -3.83 -0.11
CA LEU A 159 -0.76 -2.65 -0.97
C LEU A 159 0.49 -1.81 -0.67
N PRO A 160 0.89 -0.87 -1.52
CA PRO A 160 2.06 -0.03 -1.27
C PRO A 160 2.00 0.72 0.07
N GLY A 161 0.82 1.24 0.44
CA GLY A 161 0.63 1.90 1.72
C GLY A 161 0.70 0.95 2.92
N ASP A 162 0.27 -0.31 2.77
CA ASP A 162 0.38 -1.32 3.81
C ASP A 162 1.86 -1.65 4.09
N TYR A 163 2.67 -1.77 3.04
CA TYR A 163 4.10 -1.98 3.17
C TYR A 163 4.79 -0.83 3.91
N ILE A 164 4.47 0.42 3.57
CA ILE A 164 5.03 1.59 4.26
C ILE A 164 4.59 1.62 5.73
N ALA A 165 3.32 1.33 6.02
CA ALA A 165 2.83 1.25 7.40
C ALA A 165 3.53 0.13 8.18
N MET A 166 3.73 -1.04 7.58
CA MET A 166 4.52 -2.13 8.18
C MET A 166 5.96 -1.67 8.49
N LYS A 167 6.62 -0.97 7.60
CA LYS A 167 7.97 -0.43 7.83
C LYS A 167 7.99 0.58 8.97
N LEU A 168 6.97 1.42 9.10
CA LEU A 168 6.84 2.41 10.17
C LEU A 168 6.59 1.77 11.54
N THR A 169 5.72 0.75 11.58
CA THR A 169 5.17 0.24 12.85
C THR A 169 5.74 -1.12 13.26
N GLY A 170 6.15 -1.93 12.30
CA GLY A 170 6.46 -3.36 12.50
C GLY A 170 5.22 -4.25 12.43
N ASP A 171 4.02 -3.67 12.40
CA ASP A 171 2.76 -4.41 12.36
C ASP A 171 2.29 -4.66 10.92
N ILE A 172 1.84 -5.88 10.64
CA ILE A 172 1.26 -6.25 9.37
C ILE A 172 -0.26 -6.12 9.44
N CYS A 173 -0.81 -5.07 8.86
CA CYS A 173 -2.24 -4.85 8.78
C CYS A 173 -2.65 -4.19 7.46
N THR A 174 -3.93 -4.32 7.12
CA THR A 174 -4.57 -3.67 5.98
C THR A 174 -5.83 -2.95 6.43
N THR A 175 -6.55 -2.32 5.50
CA THR A 175 -7.80 -1.61 5.77
C THR A 175 -8.89 -2.08 4.82
N VAL A 176 -10.17 -1.85 5.17
CA VAL A 176 -11.30 -2.14 4.26
C VAL A 176 -11.12 -1.39 2.94
N SER A 177 -10.70 -0.13 2.97
CA SER A 177 -10.45 0.64 1.73
C SER A 177 -9.33 0.02 0.88
N GLY A 178 -8.26 -0.49 1.50
CA GLY A 178 -7.20 -1.21 0.80
C GLY A 178 -7.70 -2.54 0.20
N LEU A 179 -8.46 -3.33 0.95
CA LEU A 179 -9.05 -4.56 0.44
C LEU A 179 -10.04 -4.30 -0.69
N SER A 180 -10.83 -3.23 -0.59
CA SER A 180 -11.77 -2.81 -1.64
C SER A 180 -11.05 -2.53 -2.96
N GLU A 181 -10.05 -1.67 -2.95
CA GLU A 181 -9.29 -1.34 -4.16
C GLU A 181 -8.48 -2.51 -4.72
N GLY A 182 -8.11 -3.45 -3.85
CA GLY A 182 -7.42 -4.69 -4.23
C GLY A 182 -8.33 -5.80 -4.78
N MET A 183 -9.65 -5.59 -4.78
CA MET A 183 -10.70 -6.57 -5.10
C MET A 183 -10.76 -7.74 -4.11
N PHE A 184 -10.44 -7.50 -2.85
CA PHE A 184 -10.53 -8.50 -1.77
C PHE A 184 -11.67 -8.22 -0.79
N TRP A 185 -12.49 -7.20 -0.98
CA TRP A 185 -13.60 -6.86 -0.11
C TRP A 185 -14.96 -7.12 -0.77
N ASP A 186 -15.84 -7.82 -0.08
CA ASP A 186 -17.23 -8.03 -0.46
C ASP A 186 -18.12 -7.05 0.30
N PHE A 187 -18.69 -6.08 -0.39
CA PHE A 187 -19.53 -5.04 0.19
C PHE A 187 -20.88 -5.55 0.68
N GLN A 188 -21.39 -6.65 0.14
CA GLN A 188 -22.65 -7.24 0.61
C GLN A 188 -22.44 -8.12 1.84
N ALA A 189 -21.39 -8.93 1.84
CA ALA A 189 -21.03 -9.75 2.98
C ALA A 189 -20.40 -8.94 4.12
N ASN A 190 -19.88 -7.73 3.83
CA ASN A 190 -19.08 -6.91 4.72
C ASN A 190 -17.89 -7.69 5.32
N ASP A 191 -17.21 -8.45 4.47
CA ASP A 191 -16.06 -9.29 4.80
C ASP A 191 -15.15 -9.43 3.58
N VAL A 192 -14.06 -10.17 3.74
CA VAL A 192 -13.18 -10.55 2.63
C VAL A 192 -13.98 -11.30 1.56
N ALA A 193 -13.74 -10.96 0.29
CA ALA A 193 -14.44 -11.51 -0.87
C ALA A 193 -14.09 -13.00 -1.09
N GLY A 194 -14.67 -13.87 -0.26
CA GLY A 194 -14.43 -15.31 -0.24
C GLY A 194 -14.63 -15.95 -1.61
N PHE A 195 -15.69 -15.58 -2.33
CA PHE A 195 -15.99 -16.13 -3.65
C PHE A 195 -14.89 -15.86 -4.69
N LEU A 196 -14.24 -14.69 -4.64
CA LEU A 196 -13.13 -14.38 -5.54
C LEU A 196 -11.85 -15.10 -5.09
N MET A 197 -11.61 -15.18 -3.78
CA MET A 197 -10.49 -15.94 -3.24
C MET A 197 -10.61 -17.43 -3.60
N ASP A 198 -11.80 -18.02 -3.46
CA ASP A 198 -12.09 -19.41 -3.83
C ASP A 198 -11.88 -19.65 -5.33
N TYR A 199 -12.35 -18.71 -6.17
CA TYR A 199 -12.15 -18.79 -7.62
C TYR A 199 -10.65 -18.85 -7.99
N TYR A 200 -9.81 -18.01 -7.39
CA TYR A 200 -8.38 -18.03 -7.60
C TYR A 200 -7.66 -19.12 -6.79
N GLY A 201 -8.34 -19.75 -5.84
CA GLY A 201 -7.77 -20.74 -4.92
C GLY A 201 -6.74 -20.09 -3.98
N PHE A 202 -7.05 -18.92 -3.43
CA PHE A 202 -6.22 -18.23 -2.45
C PHE A 202 -6.60 -18.67 -1.04
N ASP A 203 -5.60 -18.81 -0.17
CA ASP A 203 -5.83 -19.01 1.25
C ASP A 203 -6.12 -17.65 1.92
N ARG A 204 -7.16 -17.60 2.77
CA ARG A 204 -7.53 -16.39 3.51
C ARG A 204 -6.40 -15.88 4.42
N SER A 205 -5.50 -16.75 4.85
CA SER A 205 -4.33 -16.37 5.64
C SER A 205 -3.36 -15.40 4.93
N LEU A 206 -3.46 -15.25 3.60
CA LEU A 206 -2.69 -14.27 2.84
C LEU A 206 -3.13 -12.83 3.14
N ILE A 207 -4.37 -12.63 3.61
CA ILE A 207 -4.89 -11.32 3.99
C ILE A 207 -4.36 -10.94 5.38
N ALA A 208 -3.87 -9.72 5.52
CA ALA A 208 -3.42 -9.16 6.78
C ALA A 208 -4.59 -8.81 7.71
N ASP A 209 -4.31 -8.57 8.99
CA ASP A 209 -5.31 -8.12 9.96
C ASP A 209 -5.94 -6.81 9.53
N ILE A 210 -7.27 -6.73 9.60
CA ILE A 210 -8.01 -5.56 9.13
C ILE A 210 -8.11 -4.53 10.25
N LYS A 211 -7.69 -3.30 9.97
CA LYS A 211 -7.83 -2.14 10.85
C LYS A 211 -8.78 -1.11 10.22
N PRO A 212 -9.41 -0.24 11.02
CA PRO A 212 -10.22 0.85 10.49
C PRO A 212 -9.39 1.77 9.57
N THR A 213 -9.99 2.26 8.48
CA THR A 213 -9.35 3.23 7.57
C THR A 213 -8.98 4.52 8.32
N PHE A 214 -9.88 4.99 9.19
CA PHE A 214 -9.66 6.10 10.13
C PHE A 214 -9.55 5.52 11.54
N GLY A 215 -8.40 5.72 12.18
CA GLY A 215 -8.12 5.20 13.51
C GLY A 215 -6.69 4.71 13.65
N GLU A 216 -6.30 4.33 14.86
CA GLU A 216 -4.93 3.86 15.11
C GLU A 216 -4.68 2.52 14.42
N GLN A 217 -3.72 2.51 13.52
CA GLN A 217 -3.31 1.34 12.72
C GLN A 217 -1.94 0.79 13.14
N GLY A 218 -1.34 1.37 14.16
CA GLY A 218 -0.04 1.06 14.70
C GLY A 218 0.72 2.33 15.09
N ARG A 219 1.91 2.17 15.66
CA ARG A 219 2.75 3.29 16.11
C ARG A 219 4.16 3.16 15.56
N VAL A 220 4.78 4.29 15.24
CA VAL A 220 6.17 4.34 14.79
C VAL A 220 7.06 3.60 15.80
N ASN A 221 7.75 2.57 15.35
CA ASN A 221 8.65 1.79 16.19
C ASN A 221 10.04 2.45 16.32
N ALA A 222 10.85 1.96 17.27
CA ALA A 222 12.17 2.53 17.57
C ALA A 222 13.11 2.55 16.34
N TRP A 223 13.05 1.52 15.48
CA TRP A 223 13.88 1.44 14.28
C TRP A 223 13.48 2.53 13.26
N ALA A 224 12.21 2.64 12.94
CA ALA A 224 11.70 3.65 12.01
C ALA A 224 11.91 5.07 12.54
N ALA A 225 11.67 5.29 13.84
CA ALA A 225 11.92 6.56 14.49
C ALA A 225 13.37 7.02 14.31
N LYS A 226 14.32 6.13 14.56
CA LYS A 226 15.76 6.40 14.37
C LYS A 226 16.11 6.64 12.91
N ASP A 227 15.59 5.83 11.98
CA ASP A 227 15.92 5.92 10.55
C ASP A 227 15.38 7.19 9.90
N LEU A 228 14.19 7.63 10.32
CA LEU A 228 13.50 8.81 9.78
C LEU A 228 13.80 10.12 10.55
N GLY A 229 14.42 10.06 11.72
CA GLY A 229 14.58 11.22 12.61
C GLY A 229 13.26 11.66 13.25
N LEU A 230 12.35 10.73 13.48
CA LEU A 230 11.05 10.95 14.14
C LEU A 230 11.08 10.47 15.59
N LYS A 231 10.00 10.74 16.32
CA LYS A 231 9.78 10.19 17.65
C LYS A 231 9.13 8.82 17.57
N GLU A 232 9.60 7.88 18.41
CA GLU A 232 8.90 6.62 18.62
C GLU A 232 7.49 6.85 19.22
N GLY A 233 6.55 6.01 18.85
CA GLY A 233 5.19 6.04 19.38
C GLY A 233 4.22 6.98 18.65
N ILE A 234 4.64 7.71 17.60
CA ILE A 234 3.70 8.51 16.79
C ILE A 234 2.70 7.54 16.13
N PRO A 235 1.37 7.75 16.31
CA PRO A 235 0.36 6.88 15.72
C PRO A 235 0.25 7.09 14.21
N VAL A 236 0.09 5.99 13.46
CA VAL A 236 -0.38 5.97 12.07
C VAL A 236 -1.90 5.84 12.13
N THR A 237 -2.64 6.85 11.64
CA THR A 237 -4.09 6.96 11.90
C THR A 237 -4.96 6.97 10.65
N TYR A 238 -4.35 6.97 9.48
CA TYR A 238 -5.03 6.98 8.19
C TYR A 238 -4.19 6.32 7.10
N ARG A 239 -4.86 5.54 6.26
CA ARG A 239 -4.27 4.98 5.04
C ARG A 239 -5.34 4.69 4.00
N ALA A 240 -5.16 5.24 2.80
CA ALA A 240 -5.99 4.94 1.63
C ALA A 240 -5.22 5.19 0.33
N GLY A 241 -5.73 4.66 -0.78
CA GLY A 241 -5.21 4.94 -2.12
C GLY A 241 -5.33 6.43 -2.47
N ASP A 242 -4.57 6.88 -3.47
CA ASP A 242 -4.44 8.29 -3.85
C ASP A 242 -5.72 8.88 -4.49
N GLN A 243 -6.54 8.07 -5.14
CA GLN A 243 -7.75 8.57 -5.81
C GLN A 243 -8.87 8.98 -4.83
N PRO A 244 -9.11 8.31 -3.68
CA PRO A 244 -10.10 8.76 -2.71
C PRO A 244 -9.65 9.91 -1.81
N ASN A 245 -8.42 10.39 -1.93
CA ASN A 245 -7.88 11.48 -1.10
C ASN A 245 -8.10 12.87 -1.68
#